data_99c2165cb5ea2eb564f863a523b8c2c5
#
_entry.id   99c2165cb5ea2eb564f863a523b8c2c5
#
_cell.length_a   1.000
_cell.length_b   1.000
_cell.length_c   1.000
_cell.angle_alpha   90.00
_cell.angle_beta   90.00
_cell.angle_gamma   90.00
#
_symmetry.space_group_name_H-M   'P 1'
#
loop_
_entity.id
_entity.type
_entity.pdbx_description
1 polymer ?
#
loop_
_entity_poly.entity_id
_entity_poly.type
_entity_poly.pdbx_seq_one_letter_code
_entity_poly.pdbx_strand_id
1 'polypeptide(L)'
;MPSPTIALIFAHPYAERSLANRELLSAVDDLAFVDRRPLYDLYPDFDIDIEAEQQHLAAVDLIVLQHPIYWYSTPALLKLWIDEVLALGWAYGDGTHALAGKQLQWVVTTGADFKAYAPDGPHGHPFEVFTAPMRQTALFCGMDWLEPIVVHDSHADQAAVAAMGRRYRQRLLDFDASRSRATRHERNAAIATPLVDRAVLTSKDGLA
;
A
#
# COMPACT_ATOMS: atom_id res chain seq x y z
N MET A 1 -1.85 20.73 -7.00
CA MET A 1 -2.06 19.34 -7.47
C MET A 1 -2.91 18.61 -6.44
N PRO A 2 -3.78 17.66 -6.80
CA PRO A 2 -4.44 16.83 -5.80
C PRO A 2 -3.38 16.11 -4.98
N SER A 3 -3.62 15.91 -3.68
CA SER A 3 -2.73 15.15 -2.81
C SER A 3 -2.68 13.70 -3.28
N PRO A 4 -1.52 13.02 -3.21
CA PRO A 4 -1.42 11.61 -3.55
C PRO A 4 -2.37 10.77 -2.67
N THR A 5 -2.89 9.70 -3.24
CA THR A 5 -3.84 8.79 -2.58
C THR A 5 -3.24 7.42 -2.32
N ILE A 6 -2.08 7.17 -2.92
CA ILE A 6 -1.31 5.92 -2.85
C ILE A 6 0.13 6.23 -2.46
N ALA A 7 0.64 5.58 -1.42
CA ALA A 7 2.07 5.53 -1.12
C ALA A 7 2.67 4.25 -1.70
N LEU A 8 3.61 4.38 -2.61
CA LEU A 8 4.37 3.27 -3.17
C LEU A 8 5.75 3.19 -2.49
N ILE A 9 5.85 2.33 -1.49
CA ILE A 9 7.08 2.04 -0.78
C ILE A 9 7.88 1.02 -1.60
N PHE A 10 8.92 1.50 -2.24
CA PHE A 10 9.78 0.68 -3.08
C PHE A 10 11.09 0.34 -2.39
N ALA A 11 11.41 -0.95 -2.27
CA ALA A 11 12.63 -1.39 -1.59
C ALA A 11 13.39 -2.42 -2.42
N HIS A 12 14.45 -1.98 -3.09
CA HIS A 12 15.37 -2.85 -3.82
C HIS A 12 16.82 -2.37 -3.69
N PRO A 13 17.73 -3.14 -3.05
CA PRO A 13 19.10 -2.68 -2.81
C PRO A 13 19.93 -2.49 -4.10
N TYR A 14 19.50 -3.06 -5.23
CA TYR A 14 20.15 -2.96 -6.53
C TYR A 14 19.09 -2.73 -7.62
N ALA A 15 18.31 -1.66 -7.49
CA ALA A 15 17.16 -1.38 -8.34
C ALA A 15 17.52 -1.34 -9.85
N GLU A 16 18.67 -0.78 -10.20
CA GLU A 16 19.16 -0.67 -11.56
C GLU A 16 19.43 -2.03 -12.24
N ARG A 17 19.65 -3.08 -11.45
CA ARG A 17 19.89 -4.46 -11.94
C ARG A 17 18.62 -5.29 -12.08
N SER A 18 17.48 -4.78 -11.55
CA SER A 18 16.20 -5.50 -11.56
C SER A 18 15.34 -5.08 -12.75
N LEU A 19 15.30 -5.91 -13.80
CA LEU A 19 14.45 -5.66 -14.98
C LEU A 19 12.97 -5.64 -14.56
N ALA A 20 12.52 -6.63 -13.80
CA ALA A 20 11.11 -6.76 -13.43
C ALA A 20 10.63 -5.60 -12.53
N ASN A 21 11.38 -5.25 -11.48
CA ASN A 21 10.97 -4.14 -10.62
C ASN A 21 10.98 -2.79 -11.34
N ARG A 22 11.92 -2.57 -12.26
CA ARG A 22 11.94 -1.35 -13.09
C ARG A 22 10.77 -1.29 -14.05
N GLU A 23 10.40 -2.39 -14.68
CA GLU A 23 9.22 -2.48 -15.55
C GLU A 23 7.93 -2.21 -14.78
N LEU A 24 7.78 -2.78 -13.57
CA LEU A 24 6.65 -2.53 -12.70
C LEU A 24 6.58 -1.05 -12.28
N LEU A 25 7.69 -0.43 -11.92
CA LEU A 25 7.74 1.00 -11.59
C LEU A 25 7.39 1.86 -12.79
N SER A 26 7.97 1.57 -13.97
CA SER A 26 7.70 2.30 -15.21
C SER A 26 6.22 2.26 -15.60
N ALA A 27 5.55 1.14 -15.32
CA ALA A 27 4.11 1.01 -15.60
C ALA A 27 3.22 1.98 -14.82
N VAL A 28 3.71 2.57 -13.72
CA VAL A 28 2.94 3.44 -12.82
C VAL A 28 3.57 4.81 -12.59
N ASP A 29 4.68 5.12 -13.24
CA ASP A 29 5.51 6.30 -13.01
C ASP A 29 4.80 7.63 -13.37
N ASP A 30 3.88 7.60 -14.33
CA ASP A 30 3.09 8.75 -14.78
C ASP A 30 1.80 8.98 -13.99
N LEU A 31 1.50 8.13 -12.98
CA LEU A 31 0.28 8.25 -12.19
C LEU A 31 0.45 9.31 -11.10
N ALA A 32 -0.09 10.51 -11.32
CA ALA A 32 0.08 11.66 -10.44
C ALA A 32 -0.51 11.48 -9.01
N PHE A 33 -1.33 10.45 -8.80
CA PHE A 33 -1.90 10.11 -7.50
C PHE A 33 -1.07 9.09 -6.72
N VAL A 34 0.07 8.66 -7.27
CA VAL A 34 1.03 7.74 -6.63
C VAL A 34 2.24 8.54 -6.13
N ASP A 35 2.46 8.53 -4.82
CA ASP A 35 3.69 9.03 -4.21
C ASP A 35 4.69 7.89 -4.08
N ARG A 36 5.78 7.96 -4.85
CA ARG A 36 6.82 6.92 -4.89
C ARG A 36 7.92 7.22 -3.89
N ARG A 37 8.15 6.26 -3.00
CA ARG A 37 9.16 6.33 -1.93
C ARG A 37 10.21 5.22 -2.10
N PRO A 38 11.30 5.48 -2.82
CA PRO A 38 12.38 4.52 -3.01
C PRO A 38 13.28 4.50 -1.78
N LEU A 39 13.06 3.54 -0.87
CA LEU A 39 13.70 3.54 0.46
C LEU A 39 15.23 3.56 0.41
N TYR A 40 15.85 2.81 -0.50
CA TYR A 40 17.31 2.75 -0.60
C TYR A 40 17.94 4.05 -1.14
N ASP A 41 17.16 4.90 -1.83
CA ASP A 41 17.59 6.23 -2.27
C ASP A 41 17.35 7.27 -1.16
N LEU A 42 16.23 7.13 -0.43
CA LEU A 42 15.86 8.03 0.65
C LEU A 42 16.72 7.83 1.91
N TYR A 43 17.06 6.58 2.21
CA TYR A 43 17.74 6.17 3.44
C TYR A 43 18.96 5.29 3.14
N PRO A 44 19.99 5.81 2.44
CA PRO A 44 21.14 5.00 2.04
C PRO A 44 21.99 4.52 3.22
N ASP A 45 21.92 5.19 4.34
CA ASP A 45 22.57 4.89 5.62
C ASP A 45 21.67 4.19 6.64
N PHE A 46 20.42 3.86 6.25
CA PHE A 46 19.42 3.19 7.08
C PHE A 46 18.88 4.05 8.25
N ASP A 47 19.15 5.35 8.25
CA ASP A 47 18.60 6.31 9.23
C ASP A 47 17.22 6.82 8.71
N ILE A 48 16.16 6.14 9.13
CA ILE A 48 14.81 6.36 8.64
C ILE A 48 14.17 7.54 9.38
N ASP A 49 13.67 8.54 8.65
CA ASP A 49 12.82 9.59 9.21
C ASP A 49 11.40 9.04 9.46
N ILE A 50 11.23 8.47 10.65
CA ILE A 50 9.99 7.80 11.08
C ILE A 50 8.80 8.75 11.00
N GLU A 51 8.96 9.99 11.47
CA GLU A 51 7.87 10.97 11.49
C GLU A 51 7.42 11.34 10.07
N ALA A 52 8.35 11.56 9.16
CA ALA A 52 8.05 11.84 7.76
C ALA A 52 7.33 10.66 7.09
N GLU A 53 7.79 9.41 7.31
CA GLU A 53 7.14 8.22 6.77
C GLU A 53 5.72 8.05 7.33
N GLN A 54 5.53 8.24 8.63
CA GLN A 54 4.21 8.18 9.26
C GLN A 54 3.25 9.25 8.71
N GLN A 55 3.72 10.47 8.48
CA GLN A 55 2.93 11.54 7.86
C GLN A 55 2.50 11.17 6.43
N HIS A 56 3.40 10.62 5.62
CA HIS A 56 3.07 10.13 4.28
C HIS A 56 2.03 9.02 4.30
N LEU A 57 2.20 8.03 5.18
CA LEU A 57 1.25 6.93 5.30
C LEU A 57 -0.11 7.39 5.84
N ALA A 58 -0.14 8.35 6.75
CA ALA A 58 -1.39 8.91 7.27
C ALA A 58 -2.22 9.60 6.17
N ALA A 59 -1.57 10.23 5.19
CA ALA A 59 -2.20 11.02 4.14
C ALA A 59 -2.82 10.19 2.99
N VAL A 60 -2.50 8.91 2.86
CA VAL A 60 -2.94 8.03 1.76
C VAL A 60 -3.98 7.01 2.20
N ASP A 61 -4.66 6.39 1.25
CA ASP A 61 -5.67 5.36 1.52
C ASP A 61 -5.20 3.96 1.08
N LEU A 62 -4.21 3.87 0.20
CA LEU A 62 -3.57 2.64 -0.23
C LEU A 62 -2.05 2.72 -0.02
N ILE A 63 -1.52 1.70 0.63
CA ILE A 63 -0.08 1.48 0.77
C ILE A 63 0.32 0.33 -0.12
N VAL A 64 1.28 0.56 -0.99
CA VAL A 64 1.87 -0.48 -1.84
C VAL A 64 3.28 -0.77 -1.33
N LEU A 65 3.57 -2.03 -1.02
CA LEU A 65 4.93 -2.48 -0.75
C LEU A 65 5.46 -3.24 -1.97
N GLN A 66 6.41 -2.64 -2.69
CA GLN A 66 7.01 -3.24 -3.88
C GLN A 66 8.47 -3.59 -3.65
N HIS A 67 8.82 -4.88 -3.77
CA HIS A 67 10.17 -5.36 -3.51
C HIS A 67 10.42 -6.78 -4.09
N PRO A 68 11.69 -7.22 -4.23
CA PRO A 68 12.01 -8.63 -4.48
C PRO A 68 11.84 -9.46 -3.20
N ILE A 69 11.52 -10.73 -3.34
CA ILE A 69 11.60 -11.68 -2.24
C ILE A 69 13.07 -12.09 -2.04
N TYR A 70 13.61 -11.81 -0.87
CA TYR A 70 14.93 -12.24 -0.44
C TYR A 70 14.80 -13.17 0.76
N TRP A 71 15.26 -14.40 0.58
CA TRP A 71 15.17 -15.42 1.63
C TRP A 71 13.76 -15.54 2.23
N TYR A 72 12.76 -15.64 1.34
CA TYR A 72 11.33 -15.80 1.67
C TYR A 72 10.72 -14.59 2.42
N SER A 73 11.40 -13.44 2.45
CA SER A 73 11.03 -12.25 3.19
C SER A 73 11.32 -10.97 2.40
N THR A 74 11.36 -9.85 3.09
CA THR A 74 11.65 -8.52 2.55
C THR A 74 13.15 -8.23 2.50
N PRO A 75 13.61 -7.26 1.67
CA PRO A 75 14.92 -6.66 1.81
C PRO A 75 15.13 -6.04 3.20
N ALA A 76 16.38 -6.00 3.66
CA ALA A 76 16.71 -5.60 5.04
C ALA A 76 16.18 -4.20 5.42
N LEU A 77 16.36 -3.21 4.55
CA LEU A 77 15.85 -1.85 4.83
C LEU A 77 14.32 -1.79 4.91
N LEU A 78 13.60 -2.57 4.10
CA LEU A 78 12.13 -2.61 4.23
C LEU A 78 11.71 -3.27 5.54
N LYS A 79 12.44 -4.29 6.00
CA LYS A 79 12.14 -4.90 7.32
C LYS A 79 12.36 -3.89 8.44
N LEU A 80 13.48 -3.18 8.43
CA LEU A 80 13.77 -2.11 9.39
C LEU A 80 12.69 -1.02 9.34
N TRP A 81 12.31 -0.58 8.12
CA TRP A 81 11.25 0.41 7.93
C TRP A 81 9.91 -0.04 8.54
N ILE A 82 9.52 -1.33 8.34
CA ILE A 82 8.31 -1.89 8.96
C ILE A 82 8.40 -1.84 10.48
N ASP A 83 9.55 -2.24 11.05
CA ASP A 83 9.74 -2.33 12.50
C ASP A 83 9.70 -0.95 13.19
N GLU A 84 10.22 0.08 12.54
CA GLU A 84 10.32 1.42 13.11
C GLU A 84 9.10 2.30 12.81
N VAL A 85 8.62 2.29 11.56
CA VAL A 85 7.52 3.15 11.14
C VAL A 85 6.17 2.65 11.66
N LEU A 86 5.94 1.33 11.69
CA LEU A 86 4.70 0.74 12.22
C LEU A 86 4.78 0.61 13.75
N ALA A 87 5.01 1.73 14.43
CA ALA A 87 5.27 1.80 15.87
C ALA A 87 4.03 1.55 16.73
N LEU A 88 4.27 1.03 17.94
CA LEU A 88 3.25 0.94 19.00
C LEU A 88 2.66 2.33 19.32
N GLY A 89 1.34 2.40 19.46
CA GLY A 89 0.61 3.65 19.73
C GLY A 89 0.30 4.47 18.49
N TRP A 90 0.95 4.19 17.34
CA TRP A 90 0.65 4.83 16.06
C TRP A 90 -0.04 3.87 15.09
N ALA A 91 0.58 2.73 14.77
CA ALA A 91 0.03 1.74 13.85
C ALA A 91 -0.88 0.71 14.55
N TYR A 92 -0.58 0.37 15.78
CA TYR A 92 -1.30 -0.65 16.57
C TYR A 92 -1.22 -0.37 18.08
N GLY A 93 -1.96 -1.17 18.89
CA GLY A 93 -2.03 -1.01 20.35
C GLY A 93 -2.98 0.09 20.78
N ASP A 94 -2.81 0.59 22.01
CA ASP A 94 -3.66 1.66 22.57
C ASP A 94 -3.18 3.03 22.03
N GLY A 95 -3.76 3.48 20.91
CA GLY A 95 -3.32 4.74 20.29
C GLY A 95 -4.16 5.19 19.09
N THR A 96 -3.53 5.85 18.14
CA THR A 96 -4.24 6.51 17.03
C THR A 96 -4.79 5.56 15.97
N HIS A 97 -4.27 4.35 15.85
CA HIS A 97 -4.62 3.41 14.77
C HIS A 97 -4.60 4.07 13.39
N ALA A 98 -3.53 4.81 13.09
CA ALA A 98 -3.43 5.68 11.92
C ALA A 98 -3.58 4.94 10.56
N LEU A 99 -3.42 3.61 10.56
CA LEU A 99 -3.53 2.75 9.38
C LEU A 99 -4.87 2.03 9.27
N ALA A 100 -5.74 2.13 10.29
CA ALA A 100 -7.02 1.42 10.28
C ALA A 100 -7.91 1.84 9.10
N GLY A 101 -8.46 0.85 8.39
CA GLY A 101 -9.31 1.07 7.21
C GLY A 101 -8.58 1.43 5.92
N LYS A 102 -7.25 1.58 5.95
CA LYS A 102 -6.45 1.70 4.72
C LYS A 102 -6.26 0.34 4.08
N GLN A 103 -5.86 0.32 2.80
CA GLN A 103 -5.57 -0.91 2.08
C GLN A 103 -4.07 -1.13 1.95
N LEU A 104 -3.64 -2.40 1.97
CA LEU A 104 -2.27 -2.78 1.67
C LEU A 104 -2.21 -3.70 0.45
N GLN A 105 -1.48 -3.27 -0.58
CA GLN A 105 -1.16 -4.05 -1.78
C GLN A 105 0.29 -4.51 -1.72
N TRP A 106 0.49 -5.82 -1.74
CA TRP A 106 1.83 -6.40 -1.81
C TRP A 106 2.20 -6.72 -3.26
N VAL A 107 3.33 -6.18 -3.75
CA VAL A 107 3.82 -6.35 -5.13
C VAL A 107 5.23 -6.89 -5.05
N VAL A 108 5.42 -8.14 -5.47
CA VAL A 108 6.72 -8.80 -5.29
C VAL A 108 7.21 -9.51 -6.53
N THR A 109 8.53 -9.61 -6.61
CA THR A 109 9.21 -10.38 -7.66
C THR A 109 9.99 -11.54 -7.03
N THR A 110 10.02 -12.68 -7.70
CA THR A 110 10.83 -13.84 -7.32
C THR A 110 11.78 -14.23 -8.43
N GLY A 111 12.95 -14.75 -8.08
CA GLY A 111 13.90 -15.30 -9.07
C GLY A 111 13.50 -16.67 -9.57
N ALA A 112 12.70 -17.41 -8.80
CA ALA A 112 12.21 -18.73 -9.17
C ALA A 112 10.86 -18.66 -9.88
N ASP A 113 10.57 -19.64 -10.72
CA ASP A 113 9.29 -19.79 -11.39
C ASP A 113 8.16 -20.21 -10.41
N PHE A 114 6.92 -20.15 -10.87
CA PHE A 114 5.76 -20.56 -10.06
C PHE A 114 5.84 -22.02 -9.59
N LYS A 115 6.40 -22.92 -10.41
CA LYS A 115 6.48 -24.36 -10.09
C LYS A 115 7.44 -24.65 -8.94
N ALA A 116 8.44 -23.78 -8.75
CA ALA A 116 9.34 -23.91 -7.61
C ALA A 116 8.62 -23.75 -6.27
N TYR A 117 7.50 -23.03 -6.25
CA TYR A 117 6.64 -22.83 -5.07
C TYR A 117 5.49 -23.84 -5.06
N ALA A 118 5.83 -25.11 -4.97
CA ALA A 118 4.90 -26.23 -4.83
C ALA A 118 5.38 -27.19 -3.74
N PRO A 119 4.51 -28.02 -3.15
CA PRO A 119 4.91 -28.99 -2.12
C PRO A 119 6.01 -29.95 -2.58
N ASP A 120 6.06 -30.26 -3.88
CA ASP A 120 7.06 -31.12 -4.53
C ASP A 120 8.17 -30.31 -5.24
N GLY A 121 8.10 -28.97 -5.20
CA GLY A 121 9.11 -28.07 -5.72
C GLY A 121 10.27 -27.82 -4.74
N PRO A 122 11.36 -27.18 -5.19
CA PRO A 122 12.54 -26.94 -4.37
C PRO A 122 12.29 -26.10 -3.12
N HIS A 123 11.24 -25.25 -3.10
CA HIS A 123 10.86 -24.47 -1.92
C HIS A 123 9.95 -25.24 -0.95
N GLY A 124 9.39 -26.40 -1.36
CA GLY A 124 8.62 -27.30 -0.51
C GLY A 124 7.26 -26.77 -0.04
N HIS A 125 6.88 -25.55 -0.44
CA HIS A 125 5.65 -24.89 -0.03
C HIS A 125 5.08 -24.03 -1.14
N PRO A 126 3.74 -23.90 -1.24
CA PRO A 126 3.12 -22.93 -2.13
C PRO A 126 3.46 -21.49 -1.68
N PHE A 127 3.48 -20.55 -2.64
CA PHE A 127 3.90 -19.16 -2.36
C PHE A 127 3.05 -18.48 -1.29
N GLU A 128 1.79 -18.83 -1.18
CA GLU A 128 0.83 -18.31 -0.20
C GLU A 128 1.32 -18.47 1.26
N VAL A 129 2.11 -19.51 1.55
CA VAL A 129 2.72 -19.69 2.89
C VAL A 129 3.64 -18.52 3.25
N PHE A 130 4.35 -17.97 2.27
CA PHE A 130 5.28 -16.86 2.47
C PHE A 130 4.59 -15.51 2.54
N THR A 131 3.30 -15.42 2.21
CA THR A 131 2.51 -14.20 2.35
C THR A 131 2.06 -13.95 3.80
N ALA A 132 2.01 -15.01 4.61
CA ALA A 132 1.42 -14.98 5.94
C ALA A 132 1.99 -13.89 6.88
N PRO A 133 3.31 -13.66 7.00
CA PRO A 133 3.85 -12.62 7.87
C PRO A 133 3.40 -11.21 7.45
N MET A 134 3.45 -10.89 6.16
CA MET A 134 3.07 -9.57 5.64
C MET A 134 1.57 -9.34 5.76
N ARG A 135 0.77 -10.37 5.42
CA ARG A 135 -0.68 -10.32 5.60
C ARG A 135 -1.05 -10.09 7.06
N GLN A 136 -0.39 -10.81 7.99
CA GLN A 136 -0.66 -10.65 9.41
C GLN A 136 -0.28 -9.26 9.91
N THR A 137 0.84 -8.67 9.43
CA THR A 137 1.23 -7.29 9.73
C THR A 137 0.14 -6.31 9.30
N ALA A 138 -0.37 -6.43 8.06
CA ALA A 138 -1.44 -5.58 7.58
C ALA A 138 -2.69 -5.66 8.46
N LEU A 139 -3.18 -6.87 8.73
CA LEU A 139 -4.38 -7.09 9.53
C LEU A 139 -4.20 -6.63 10.98
N PHE A 140 -3.02 -6.81 11.56
CA PHE A 140 -2.72 -6.38 12.93
C PHE A 140 -2.71 -4.85 13.08
N CYS A 141 -2.34 -4.12 12.01
CA CYS A 141 -2.44 -2.66 11.94
C CYS A 141 -3.84 -2.17 11.50
N GLY A 142 -4.83 -3.05 11.36
CA GLY A 142 -6.19 -2.70 10.97
C GLY A 142 -6.36 -2.37 9.48
N MET A 143 -5.39 -2.75 8.63
CA MET A 143 -5.45 -2.55 7.19
C MET A 143 -6.17 -3.73 6.49
N ASP A 144 -6.84 -3.43 5.37
CA ASP A 144 -7.38 -4.43 4.47
C ASP A 144 -6.27 -4.99 3.56
N TRP A 145 -6.05 -6.31 3.63
CA TRP A 145 -5.10 -7.00 2.77
C TRP A 145 -5.68 -7.25 1.38
N LEU A 146 -5.03 -6.73 0.35
CA LEU A 146 -5.39 -7.00 -1.04
C LEU A 146 -4.64 -8.23 -1.58
N GLU A 147 -5.24 -8.89 -2.58
CA GLU A 147 -4.60 -10.01 -3.28
C GLU A 147 -3.24 -9.60 -3.83
N PRO A 148 -2.13 -10.28 -3.47
CA PRO A 148 -0.79 -9.92 -3.90
C PRO A 148 -0.62 -9.94 -5.42
N ILE A 149 0.26 -9.08 -5.92
CA ILE A 149 0.78 -9.16 -7.28
C ILE A 149 2.16 -9.80 -7.19
N VAL A 150 2.29 -11.02 -7.70
CA VAL A 150 3.53 -11.79 -7.67
C VAL A 150 4.05 -11.99 -9.08
N VAL A 151 5.27 -11.54 -9.36
CA VAL A 151 5.97 -11.77 -10.62
C VAL A 151 7.00 -12.86 -10.39
N HIS A 152 6.64 -14.08 -10.75
CA HIS A 152 7.55 -15.22 -10.73
C HIS A 152 8.49 -15.19 -11.93
N ASP A 153 9.69 -15.79 -11.78
CA ASP A 153 10.70 -15.88 -12.81
C ASP A 153 11.04 -14.53 -13.46
N SER A 154 11.30 -13.55 -12.60
CA SER A 154 11.48 -12.15 -12.97
C SER A 154 12.64 -11.87 -13.94
N HIS A 155 13.40 -12.88 -14.32
CA HIS A 155 14.54 -12.79 -15.23
C HIS A 155 14.29 -13.42 -16.60
N ALA A 156 13.29 -14.30 -16.76
CA ALA A 156 13.17 -15.14 -17.95
C ALA A 156 12.20 -14.61 -19.02
N ASP A 157 11.10 -13.96 -18.66
CA ASP A 157 10.07 -13.55 -19.63
C ASP A 157 9.67 -12.07 -19.48
N GLN A 158 10.25 -11.22 -20.33
CA GLN A 158 9.92 -9.80 -20.37
C GLN A 158 8.46 -9.52 -20.75
N ALA A 159 7.86 -10.35 -21.61
CA ALA A 159 6.46 -10.15 -22.01
C ALA A 159 5.50 -10.43 -20.84
N ALA A 160 5.80 -11.46 -20.04
CA ALA A 160 5.06 -11.75 -18.80
C ALA A 160 5.22 -10.64 -17.79
N VAL A 161 6.44 -10.12 -17.58
CA VAL A 161 6.69 -8.97 -16.68
C VAL A 161 5.90 -7.73 -17.11
N ALA A 162 5.93 -7.39 -18.41
CA ALA A 162 5.16 -6.26 -18.95
C ALA A 162 3.64 -6.46 -18.80
N ALA A 163 3.13 -7.69 -18.95
CA ALA A 163 1.73 -8.00 -18.70
C ALA A 163 1.35 -7.78 -17.21
N MET A 164 2.23 -8.17 -16.30
CA MET A 164 2.04 -7.90 -14.86
C MET A 164 2.13 -6.41 -14.54
N GLY A 165 3.01 -5.64 -15.20
CA GLY A 165 3.04 -4.18 -15.11
C GLY A 165 1.71 -3.54 -15.51
N ARG A 166 1.11 -3.99 -16.63
CA ARG A 166 -0.23 -3.52 -17.04
C ARG A 166 -1.31 -3.87 -16.02
N ARG A 167 -1.29 -5.08 -15.46
CA ARG A 167 -2.22 -5.50 -14.40
C ARG A 167 -2.06 -4.67 -13.13
N TYR A 168 -0.82 -4.40 -12.74
CA TYR A 168 -0.48 -3.54 -11.61
C TYR A 168 -1.02 -2.12 -11.81
N ARG A 169 -0.71 -1.51 -12.96
CA ARG A 169 -1.25 -0.20 -13.34
C ARG A 169 -2.78 -0.16 -13.26
N GLN A 170 -3.45 -1.15 -13.85
CA GLN A 170 -4.91 -1.22 -13.85
C GLN A 170 -5.47 -1.29 -12.42
N ARG A 171 -4.83 -2.07 -11.53
CA ARG A 171 -5.22 -2.15 -10.12
C ARG A 171 -5.19 -0.78 -9.43
N LEU A 172 -4.13 0.03 -9.66
CA LEU A 172 -4.02 1.37 -9.08
C LEU A 172 -5.03 2.35 -9.66
N LEU A 173 -5.29 2.29 -10.97
CA LEU A 173 -6.34 3.09 -11.63
C LEU A 173 -7.73 2.75 -11.10
N ASP A 174 -8.05 1.47 -10.94
CA ASP A 174 -9.34 1.02 -10.39
C ASP A 174 -9.54 1.49 -8.95
N PHE A 175 -8.49 1.45 -8.15
CA PHE A 175 -8.50 1.97 -6.78
C PHE A 175 -8.82 3.47 -6.76
N ASP A 176 -8.09 4.29 -7.52
CA ASP A 176 -8.30 5.74 -7.57
C ASP A 176 -9.70 6.10 -8.09
N ALA A 177 -10.18 5.40 -9.12
CA ALA A 177 -11.53 5.58 -9.66
C ALA A 177 -12.62 5.20 -8.65
N SER A 178 -12.43 4.15 -7.85
CA SER A 178 -13.40 3.73 -6.82
C SER A 178 -13.49 4.74 -5.69
N ARG A 179 -12.35 5.24 -5.23
CA ARG A 179 -12.23 6.30 -4.21
C ARG A 179 -12.91 7.59 -4.66
N SER A 180 -12.66 8.01 -5.90
CA SER A 180 -13.26 9.21 -6.48
C SER A 180 -14.78 9.11 -6.56
N ARG A 181 -15.34 7.91 -6.80
CA ARG A 181 -16.78 7.66 -6.78
C ARG A 181 -17.36 7.73 -5.37
N ALA A 182 -16.71 7.13 -4.38
CA ALA A 182 -17.12 7.18 -2.98
C ALA A 182 -17.17 8.62 -2.45
N THR A 183 -16.11 9.40 -2.63
CA THR A 183 -16.05 10.81 -2.25
C THR A 183 -17.10 11.68 -2.95
N ARG A 184 -17.45 11.37 -4.20
CA ARG A 184 -18.54 12.05 -4.93
C ARG A 184 -19.91 11.69 -4.36
N HIS A 185 -20.11 10.41 -4.02
CA HIS A 185 -21.36 9.94 -3.42
C HIS A 185 -21.60 10.58 -2.04
N GLU A 186 -20.58 10.65 -1.19
CA GLU A 186 -20.64 11.30 0.12
C GLU A 186 -20.97 12.79 0.00
N ARG A 187 -20.32 13.52 -0.92
CA ARG A 187 -20.63 14.94 -1.21
C ARG A 187 -22.06 15.14 -1.66
N ASN A 188 -22.56 14.28 -2.56
CA ASN A 188 -23.94 14.36 -3.05
C ASN A 188 -24.95 14.05 -1.95
N ALA A 189 -24.66 13.08 -1.07
CA ALA A 189 -25.49 12.76 0.09
C ALA A 189 -25.55 13.93 1.09
N ALA A 190 -24.40 14.58 1.35
CA ALA A 190 -24.34 15.76 2.22
C ALA A 190 -25.12 16.96 1.67
N ILE A 191 -25.13 17.17 0.34
CA ILE A 191 -25.91 18.21 -0.33
C ILE A 191 -27.42 17.87 -0.30
N ALA A 192 -27.77 16.60 -0.39
CA ALA A 192 -29.16 16.13 -0.40
C ALA A 192 -29.81 16.11 1.01
N THR A 193 -29.01 16.26 2.08
CA THR A 193 -29.55 16.37 3.44
C THR A 193 -30.16 17.76 3.62
N PRO A 194 -31.48 17.92 3.84
CA PRO A 194 -32.09 19.24 4.05
C PRO A 194 -31.45 19.90 5.27
N LEU A 195 -31.11 21.18 5.15
CA LEU A 195 -30.81 22.05 6.28
C LEU A 195 -32.06 22.04 7.17
N VAL A 196 -32.07 21.23 8.21
CA VAL A 196 -33.09 21.31 9.26
C VAL A 196 -32.93 22.68 9.90
N ASP A 197 -33.91 23.52 9.66
CA ASP A 197 -34.00 24.90 10.11
C ASP A 197 -33.78 24.95 11.64
N ARG A 198 -32.68 25.51 12.08
CA ARG A 198 -32.32 25.75 13.48
C ARG A 198 -33.08 26.93 14.08
N ALA A 199 -34.23 27.31 13.52
CA ALA A 199 -35.00 28.51 13.88
C ALA A 199 -36.34 28.18 14.57
N VAL A 200 -36.38 27.23 15.49
CA VAL A 200 -37.54 27.16 16.43
C VAL A 200 -37.08 26.64 17.79
N LEU A 201 -36.32 27.43 18.53
CA LEU A 201 -36.18 27.30 20.00
C LEU A 201 -35.73 28.63 20.63
N THR A 202 -36.47 29.71 20.30
CA THR A 202 -36.44 30.91 21.12
C THR A 202 -37.82 31.55 21.13
N SER A 203 -38.71 31.05 21.98
CA SER A 203 -39.72 31.86 22.63
C SER A 203 -40.62 30.98 23.48
N LYS A 204 -40.34 30.89 24.78
CA LYS A 204 -41.31 30.77 25.86
C LYS A 204 -40.59 30.89 27.19
N ASP A 205 -40.16 32.12 27.51
CA ASP A 205 -40.13 32.58 28.87
C ASP A 205 -41.04 33.80 28.93
N GLY A 206 -42.11 33.62 29.63
CA GLY A 206 -43.08 34.67 29.89
C GLY A 206 -44.14 34.18 30.84
N LEU A 207 -44.00 34.55 32.13
CA LEU A 207 -45.06 34.75 33.11
C LEU A 207 -45.69 33.52 33.79
N ALA A 208 -45.35 33.24 35.02
CA ALA A 208 -46.09 33.48 36.24
C ALA A 208 -45.31 32.90 37.42
#